data_a08586168c2dbff10a2bf4be339be818
#
_entry.id   a08586168c2dbff10a2bf4be339be818
#
_cell.length_a   1.000
_cell.length_b   1.000
_cell.length_c   1.000
_cell.angle_alpha   90.00
_cell.angle_beta   90.00
_cell.angle_gamma   90.00
#
_symmetry.space_group_name_H-M   'P 1'
#
loop_
_entity.id
_entity.type
_entity.pdbx_description
1 polymer ?
#
loop_
_entity_poly.entity_id
_entity_poly.type
_entity_poly.pdbx_seq_one_letter_code
_entity_poly.pdbx_strand_id
1 'polypeptide(L)'
;MKKVLVVGDSCKDVFVYGDIERISPEAPIPVFVPTREESNDGMARNVSNNVESLDMGIHTITNQNSIVKKRYVDNRSGQMVLRVDEHDYCDRIEDILLSTIQNNECYISMSGKVEVDAIIISDYCKGFLHEDDIKWICDNNKNVFVDTKKKLGTWVENADFIKINELEYKKNHELLSDEGFEDKLIVTLGSKGCRWNDVEFPVDSVPVRDVSGAGDTFLAGLVRGYLQTGSIERGIELAQKCTTLVVQKHGVATVSIGEIE
;
A
#
# COMPACT_ATOMS: atom_id res chain seq x y z
N MET A 1 -18.94 -6.75 -11.56
CA MET A 1 -18.05 -6.15 -10.55
C MET A 1 -16.64 -6.36 -11.02
N LYS A 2 -15.82 -5.31 -11.05
CA LYS A 2 -14.38 -5.40 -11.39
C LYS A 2 -13.64 -6.20 -10.34
N LYS A 3 -12.67 -7.03 -10.76
CA LYS A 3 -11.88 -7.89 -9.88
C LYS A 3 -10.43 -7.47 -9.92
N VAL A 4 -9.79 -7.43 -8.77
CA VAL A 4 -8.39 -7.04 -8.61
C VAL A 4 -7.63 -8.13 -7.88
N LEU A 5 -6.43 -8.46 -8.37
CA LEU A 5 -5.45 -9.26 -7.64
C LEU A 5 -4.47 -8.33 -6.93
N VAL A 6 -4.30 -8.48 -5.62
CA VAL A 6 -3.24 -7.82 -4.86
C VAL A 6 -2.15 -8.84 -4.54
N VAL A 7 -0.91 -8.53 -4.90
CA VAL A 7 0.26 -9.36 -4.64
C VAL A 7 1.31 -8.56 -3.88
N GLY A 8 1.83 -9.06 -2.77
CA GLY A 8 2.87 -8.36 -2.03
C GLY A 8 3.05 -8.76 -0.58
N ASP A 9 3.91 -8.04 0.11
CA ASP A 9 4.17 -8.26 1.54
C ASP A 9 2.97 -7.82 2.39
N SER A 10 2.66 -8.59 3.41
CA SER A 10 1.63 -8.25 4.41
C SER A 10 2.17 -8.31 5.81
N CYS A 11 1.62 -7.49 6.69
CA CYS A 11 1.94 -7.52 8.11
C CYS A 11 0.67 -7.38 8.97
N LYS A 12 0.82 -7.64 10.25
CA LYS A 12 -0.15 -7.28 11.27
C LYS A 12 0.36 -6.02 11.98
N ASP A 13 -0.37 -4.93 11.87
CA ASP A 13 -0.13 -3.71 12.63
C ASP A 13 -0.84 -3.81 13.97
N VAL A 14 -0.09 -3.80 15.07
CA VAL A 14 -0.59 -3.95 16.44
C VAL A 14 -0.37 -2.63 17.18
N PHE A 15 -1.42 -2.07 17.74
CA PHE A 15 -1.37 -0.88 18.57
C PHE A 15 -1.63 -1.27 20.01
N VAL A 16 -0.62 -1.14 20.85
CA VAL A 16 -0.70 -1.38 22.31
C VAL A 16 -0.84 -0.03 22.97
N TYR A 17 -2.02 0.25 23.50
CA TYR A 17 -2.28 1.46 24.26
C TYR A 17 -1.99 1.23 25.73
N GLY A 18 -1.42 2.22 26.41
CA GLY A 18 -1.06 2.09 27.83
C GLY A 18 -0.79 3.42 28.50
N ASP A 19 -0.52 3.36 29.79
CA ASP A 19 -0.27 4.53 30.62
C ASP A 19 1.21 4.64 30.97
N ILE A 20 1.72 5.87 30.97
CA ILE A 20 3.09 6.21 31.39
C ILE A 20 2.98 7.19 32.56
N GLU A 21 3.17 6.69 33.78
CA GLU A 21 3.06 7.50 35.00
C GLU A 21 4.41 7.82 35.65
N ARG A 22 5.46 7.07 35.30
CA ARG A 22 6.77 7.23 35.94
C ARG A 22 7.93 6.84 35.02
N ILE A 23 9.11 7.31 35.38
CA ILE A 23 10.39 6.86 34.83
C ILE A 23 10.90 5.65 35.62
N SER A 24 11.55 4.72 34.95
CA SER A 24 12.16 3.56 35.60
C SER A 24 13.30 3.99 36.54
N PRO A 25 13.44 3.38 37.72
CA PRO A 25 14.60 3.58 38.57
C PRO A 25 15.89 2.93 38.03
N GLU A 26 15.77 2.01 37.09
CA GLU A 26 16.88 1.24 36.52
C GLU A 26 17.57 1.97 35.37
N ALA A 27 16.82 2.81 34.63
CA ALA A 27 17.30 3.58 33.49
C ALA A 27 16.34 4.76 33.20
N PRO A 28 16.79 5.83 32.51
CA PRO A 28 15.93 7.00 32.19
C PRO A 28 14.95 6.68 31.06
N ILE A 29 14.14 5.66 31.23
CA ILE A 29 13.11 5.20 30.28
C ILE A 29 11.73 5.25 30.93
N PRO A 30 10.66 5.52 30.17
CA PRO A 30 9.29 5.46 30.68
C PRO A 30 8.91 4.02 31.05
N VAL A 31 8.14 3.86 32.13
CA VAL A 31 7.48 2.60 32.46
C VAL A 31 6.11 2.63 31.81
N PHE A 32 5.94 1.78 30.80
CA PHE A 32 4.69 1.63 30.05
C PHE A 32 3.85 0.51 30.63
N VAL A 33 2.61 0.79 30.99
CA VAL A 33 1.66 -0.19 31.52
C VAL A 33 0.56 -0.41 30.48
N PRO A 34 0.54 -1.55 29.75
CA PRO A 34 -0.46 -1.83 28.72
C PRO A 34 -1.88 -1.91 29.31
N THR A 35 -2.85 -1.30 28.63
CA THR A 35 -4.28 -1.32 29.04
C THR A 35 -5.18 -1.97 28.00
N ARG A 36 -4.88 -1.83 26.69
CA ARG A 36 -5.63 -2.45 25.59
C ARG A 36 -4.73 -2.67 24.38
N GLU A 37 -5.14 -3.60 23.53
CA GLU A 37 -4.48 -3.89 22.26
C GLU A 37 -5.51 -3.89 21.13
N GLU A 38 -5.16 -3.28 20.01
CA GLU A 38 -5.92 -3.29 18.77
C GLU A 38 -5.00 -3.74 17.62
N SER A 39 -5.56 -4.39 16.62
CA SER A 39 -4.75 -4.81 15.47
C SER A 39 -5.49 -4.65 14.15
N ASN A 40 -4.75 -4.25 13.13
CA ASN A 40 -5.21 -4.09 11.77
C ASN A 40 -4.31 -4.85 10.80
N ASP A 41 -4.83 -5.17 9.64
CA ASP A 41 -4.03 -5.62 8.51
C ASP A 41 -3.21 -4.45 7.95
N GLY A 42 -1.95 -4.71 7.60
CA GLY A 42 -1.05 -3.72 7.03
C GLY A 42 -0.49 -4.15 5.67
N MET A 43 0.14 -3.20 4.95
CA MET A 43 0.79 -3.43 3.66
C MET A 43 -0.21 -3.94 2.60
N ALA A 44 0.10 -5.00 1.84
CA ALA A 44 -0.76 -5.54 0.77
C ALA A 44 -2.17 -5.91 1.26
N ARG A 45 -2.35 -6.39 2.50
CA ARG A 45 -3.68 -6.65 3.05
C ARG A 45 -4.46 -5.37 3.30
N ASN A 46 -3.80 -4.29 3.71
CA ASN A 46 -4.48 -2.99 3.81
C ASN A 46 -4.91 -2.46 2.44
N VAL A 47 -4.08 -2.66 1.40
CA VAL A 47 -4.50 -2.38 0.01
C VAL A 47 -5.74 -3.21 -0.37
N SER A 48 -5.75 -4.50 -0.03
CA SER A 48 -6.90 -5.39 -0.28
C SER A 48 -8.18 -4.90 0.41
N ASN A 49 -8.09 -4.50 1.68
CA ASN A 49 -9.22 -3.95 2.43
C ASN A 49 -9.75 -2.64 1.80
N ASN A 50 -8.87 -1.78 1.30
CA ASN A 50 -9.25 -0.56 0.58
C ASN A 50 -9.90 -0.88 -0.77
N VAL A 51 -9.41 -1.87 -1.52
CA VAL A 51 -10.01 -2.33 -2.78
C VAL A 51 -11.43 -2.87 -2.53
N GLU A 52 -11.61 -3.69 -1.51
CA GLU A 52 -12.91 -4.25 -1.14
C GLU A 52 -13.90 -3.17 -0.70
N SER A 53 -13.45 -2.20 0.11
CA SER A 53 -14.29 -1.09 0.59
C SER A 53 -14.78 -0.17 -0.54
N LEU A 54 -14.12 -0.22 -1.70
CA LEU A 54 -14.50 0.47 -2.93
C LEU A 54 -15.32 -0.41 -3.89
N ASP A 55 -16.05 -1.43 -3.39
CA ASP A 55 -16.91 -2.34 -4.17
C ASP A 55 -16.22 -3.00 -5.37
N MET A 56 -14.98 -3.43 -5.21
CA MET A 56 -14.27 -4.29 -6.16
C MET A 56 -14.11 -5.70 -5.60
N GLY A 57 -14.21 -6.71 -6.46
CA GLY A 57 -13.86 -8.08 -6.08
C GLY A 57 -12.35 -8.19 -5.86
N ILE A 58 -11.94 -8.89 -4.80
CA ILE A 58 -10.55 -8.97 -4.39
C ILE A 58 -10.04 -10.41 -4.34
N HIS A 59 -8.83 -10.60 -4.81
CA HIS A 59 -7.99 -11.76 -4.55
C HIS A 59 -6.66 -11.28 -4.02
N THR A 60 -6.10 -11.97 -3.03
CA THR A 60 -4.85 -11.55 -2.38
C THR A 60 -3.88 -12.72 -2.32
N ILE A 61 -2.67 -12.49 -2.82
CA ILE A 61 -1.51 -13.39 -2.71
C ILE A 61 -0.44 -12.68 -1.88
N THR A 62 -0.18 -13.19 -0.69
CA THR A 62 0.72 -12.56 0.28
C THR A 62 1.45 -13.61 1.11
N ASN A 63 2.51 -13.21 1.80
CA ASN A 63 3.27 -14.07 2.68
C ASN A 63 2.39 -14.77 3.72
N GLN A 64 2.76 -16.02 4.02
CA GLN A 64 2.12 -16.82 5.08
C GLN A 64 2.68 -16.49 6.47
N ASN A 65 3.96 -16.12 6.54
CA ASN A 65 4.65 -15.78 7.78
C ASN A 65 4.15 -14.43 8.30
N SER A 66 3.85 -14.35 9.58
CA SER A 66 3.38 -13.12 10.20
C SER A 66 4.52 -12.14 10.47
N ILE A 67 4.60 -11.07 9.69
CA ILE A 67 5.35 -9.87 10.04
C ILE A 67 4.47 -9.08 11.01
N VAL A 68 5.00 -8.69 12.17
CA VAL A 68 4.24 -7.93 13.17
C VAL A 68 4.92 -6.61 13.47
N LYS A 69 4.16 -5.53 13.40
CA LYS A 69 4.62 -4.17 13.74
C LYS A 69 3.85 -3.66 14.93
N LYS A 70 4.47 -3.72 16.10
CA LYS A 70 3.87 -3.26 17.37
C LYS A 70 4.21 -1.80 17.62
N ARG A 71 3.19 -1.00 17.87
CA ARG A 71 3.29 0.41 18.24
C ARG A 71 2.73 0.60 19.63
N TYR A 72 3.55 1.10 20.53
CA TYR A 72 3.15 1.42 21.91
C TYR A 72 2.76 2.89 21.98
N VAL A 73 1.52 3.17 22.36
CA VAL A 73 0.91 4.49 22.32
C VAL A 73 0.47 4.89 23.73
N ASP A 74 0.94 6.04 24.20
CA ASP A 74 0.52 6.59 25.49
C ASP A 74 -0.92 7.09 25.42
N ASN A 75 -1.80 6.61 26.31
CA ASN A 75 -3.22 6.96 26.35
C ASN A 75 -3.46 8.47 26.57
N ARG A 76 -2.58 9.11 27.34
CA ARG A 76 -2.77 10.53 27.71
C ARG A 76 -2.42 11.48 26.59
N SER A 77 -1.27 11.24 25.94
CA SER A 77 -0.76 12.15 24.90
C SER A 77 -1.16 11.72 23.49
N GLY A 78 -1.54 10.45 23.30
CA GLY A 78 -1.74 9.85 21.98
C GLY A 78 -0.42 9.64 21.21
N GLN A 79 0.73 9.87 21.84
CA GLN A 79 2.02 9.74 21.17
C GLN A 79 2.51 8.29 21.14
N MET A 80 3.06 7.88 20.02
CA MET A 80 3.80 6.64 19.91
C MET A 80 5.15 6.78 20.62
N VAL A 81 5.41 5.92 21.62
CA VAL A 81 6.61 5.96 22.46
C VAL A 81 7.63 4.90 22.08
N LEU A 82 7.20 3.84 21.41
CA LEU A 82 8.06 2.76 20.94
C LEU A 82 7.39 2.05 19.77
N ARG A 83 8.20 1.62 18.80
CA ARG A 83 7.82 0.68 17.76
C ARG A 83 8.75 -0.53 17.80
N VAL A 84 8.18 -1.71 17.71
CA VAL A 84 8.89 -2.98 17.64
C VAL A 84 8.43 -3.70 16.37
N ASP A 85 9.38 -4.01 15.50
CA ASP A 85 9.12 -4.77 14.28
C ASP A 85 9.61 -6.21 14.50
N GLU A 86 8.67 -7.15 14.62
CA GLU A 86 8.94 -8.57 14.84
C GLU A 86 8.88 -9.30 13.50
N HIS A 87 9.87 -10.15 13.23
CA HIS A 87 9.95 -10.94 11.97
C HIS A 87 9.79 -10.06 10.71
N ASP A 88 10.58 -8.98 10.62
CA ASP A 88 10.43 -7.94 9.57
C ASP A 88 10.90 -8.40 8.17
N TYR A 89 10.76 -9.69 7.90
CA TYR A 89 10.99 -10.31 6.59
C TYR A 89 10.08 -11.54 6.43
N CYS A 90 9.88 -11.98 5.18
CA CYS A 90 9.10 -13.18 4.86
C CYS A 90 9.73 -13.97 3.71
N ASP A 91 9.25 -15.21 3.55
CA ASP A 91 9.68 -16.07 2.46
C ASP A 91 9.17 -15.53 1.12
N ARG A 92 9.95 -15.74 0.06
CA ARG A 92 9.61 -15.40 -1.32
C ARG A 92 8.37 -16.19 -1.76
N ILE A 93 7.58 -15.61 -2.65
CA ILE A 93 6.48 -16.30 -3.33
C ILE A 93 6.96 -17.60 -3.96
N GLU A 94 6.18 -18.68 -3.86
CA GLU A 94 6.51 -19.95 -4.49
C GLU A 94 6.48 -19.82 -6.02
N ASP A 95 7.48 -20.34 -6.72
CA ASP A 95 7.61 -20.26 -8.19
C ASP A 95 6.38 -20.87 -8.90
N ILE A 96 5.79 -21.93 -8.34
CA ILE A 96 4.57 -22.54 -8.87
C ILE A 96 3.41 -21.53 -8.81
N LEU A 97 3.24 -20.83 -7.69
CA LEU A 97 2.19 -19.84 -7.53
C LEU A 97 2.43 -18.62 -8.43
N LEU A 98 3.68 -18.13 -8.47
CA LEU A 98 4.07 -17.00 -9.34
C LEU A 98 3.75 -17.30 -10.80
N SER A 99 4.10 -18.50 -11.28
CA SER A 99 3.88 -18.91 -12.68
C SER A 99 2.40 -18.96 -13.10
N THR A 100 1.48 -18.98 -12.13
CA THR A 100 0.04 -18.93 -12.42
C THR A 100 -0.48 -17.52 -12.67
N ILE A 101 0.30 -16.48 -12.32
CA ILE A 101 -0.10 -15.07 -12.49
C ILE A 101 0.29 -14.61 -13.89
N GLN A 102 -0.54 -14.94 -14.88
CA GLN A 102 -0.32 -14.56 -16.29
C GLN A 102 -1.63 -14.37 -17.04
N ASN A 103 -1.63 -13.53 -18.07
CA ASN A 103 -2.80 -13.18 -18.90
C ASN A 103 -3.99 -12.64 -18.07
N ASN A 104 -3.72 -11.90 -17.00
CA ASN A 104 -4.71 -11.45 -16.02
C ASN A 104 -5.52 -12.60 -15.38
N GLU A 105 -4.88 -13.74 -15.19
CA GLU A 105 -5.44 -14.90 -14.51
C GLU A 105 -4.51 -15.29 -13.36
N CYS A 106 -5.05 -15.92 -12.34
CA CYS A 106 -4.26 -16.53 -11.26
C CYS A 106 -4.97 -17.77 -10.70
N TYR A 107 -4.21 -18.65 -10.07
CA TYR A 107 -4.75 -19.83 -9.40
C TYR A 107 -4.85 -19.56 -7.90
N ILE A 108 -6.07 -19.72 -7.35
CA ILE A 108 -6.31 -19.60 -5.92
C ILE A 108 -6.84 -20.93 -5.41
N SER A 109 -6.18 -21.47 -4.39
CA SER A 109 -6.34 -22.85 -3.91
C SER A 109 -7.79 -23.31 -3.68
N MET A 110 -8.69 -22.40 -3.30
CA MET A 110 -10.10 -22.73 -3.07
C MET A 110 -11.04 -22.36 -4.22
N SER A 111 -10.64 -21.42 -5.07
CA SER A 111 -11.46 -20.87 -6.15
C SER A 111 -11.07 -21.38 -7.54
N GLY A 112 -9.94 -22.08 -7.66
CA GLY A 112 -9.38 -22.50 -8.93
C GLY A 112 -8.79 -21.32 -9.71
N LYS A 113 -8.94 -21.37 -11.04
CA LYS A 113 -8.48 -20.31 -11.95
C LYS A 113 -9.47 -19.12 -11.91
N VAL A 114 -8.96 -17.93 -11.67
CA VAL A 114 -9.76 -16.69 -11.65
C VAL A 114 -9.17 -15.68 -12.62
N GLU A 115 -10.06 -14.95 -13.30
CA GLU A 115 -9.71 -13.79 -14.14
C GLU A 115 -9.85 -12.51 -13.32
N VAL A 116 -8.92 -11.57 -13.55
CA VAL A 116 -8.89 -10.27 -12.89
C VAL A 116 -8.76 -9.13 -13.90
N ASP A 117 -9.32 -7.98 -13.59
CA ASP A 117 -9.29 -6.78 -14.45
C ASP A 117 -7.99 -5.97 -14.26
N ALA A 118 -7.36 -6.07 -13.09
CA ALA A 118 -6.09 -5.43 -12.78
C ALA A 118 -5.30 -6.20 -11.72
N ILE A 119 -4.00 -5.94 -11.67
CA ILE A 119 -3.08 -6.46 -10.66
C ILE A 119 -2.43 -5.29 -9.93
N ILE A 120 -2.45 -5.35 -8.61
CA ILE A 120 -1.73 -4.41 -7.75
C ILE A 120 -0.54 -5.15 -7.13
N ILE A 121 0.65 -4.64 -7.33
CA ILE A 121 1.86 -5.06 -6.63
C ILE A 121 2.11 -4.08 -5.49
N SER A 122 2.03 -4.56 -4.24
CA SER A 122 2.29 -3.78 -3.03
C SER A 122 3.50 -4.36 -2.31
N ASP A 123 4.69 -3.84 -2.68
CA ASP A 123 5.97 -4.37 -2.25
C ASP A 123 6.65 -3.45 -1.23
N TYR A 124 6.73 -3.91 0.00
CA TYR A 124 7.37 -3.21 1.12
C TYR A 124 8.80 -3.69 1.40
N CYS A 125 9.39 -4.42 0.45
CA CYS A 125 10.76 -4.97 0.55
C CYS A 125 10.95 -5.90 1.75
N LYS A 126 9.96 -6.75 2.06
CA LYS A 126 10.06 -7.74 3.13
C LYS A 126 10.47 -9.13 2.64
N GLY A 127 10.69 -9.28 1.34
CA GLY A 127 11.23 -10.49 0.73
C GLY A 127 10.24 -11.31 -0.06
N PHE A 128 8.93 -11.00 -0.01
CA PHE A 128 7.91 -11.78 -0.71
C PHE A 128 8.06 -11.75 -2.23
N LEU A 129 8.39 -10.59 -2.80
CA LEU A 129 8.67 -10.45 -4.23
C LEU A 129 10.10 -9.97 -4.45
N HIS A 130 10.82 -10.66 -5.31
CA HIS A 130 12.08 -10.19 -5.88
C HIS A 130 11.82 -9.35 -7.15
N GLU A 131 12.84 -8.68 -7.67
CA GLU A 131 12.72 -7.86 -8.88
C GLU A 131 12.29 -8.69 -10.08
N ASP A 132 12.84 -9.90 -10.22
CA ASP A 132 12.48 -10.84 -11.29
C ASP A 132 11.01 -11.31 -11.21
N ASP A 133 10.44 -11.41 -10.00
CA ASP A 133 9.04 -11.78 -9.80
C ASP A 133 8.11 -10.65 -10.25
N ILE A 134 8.46 -9.42 -9.88
CA ILE A 134 7.72 -8.22 -10.31
C ILE A 134 7.81 -8.09 -11.83
N LYS A 135 9.02 -8.28 -12.39
CA LYS A 135 9.22 -8.27 -13.83
C LYS A 135 8.33 -9.32 -14.53
N TRP A 136 8.31 -10.54 -14.02
CA TRP A 136 7.46 -11.61 -14.56
C TRP A 136 5.98 -11.19 -14.58
N ILE A 137 5.48 -10.63 -13.48
CA ILE A 137 4.08 -10.20 -13.38
C ILE A 137 3.81 -9.08 -14.40
N CYS A 138 4.69 -8.09 -14.50
CA CYS A 138 4.52 -6.98 -15.45
C CYS A 138 4.60 -7.44 -16.92
N ASP A 139 5.52 -8.35 -17.25
CA ASP A 139 5.72 -8.85 -18.61
C ASP A 139 4.54 -9.70 -19.12
N ASN A 140 3.82 -10.37 -18.22
CA ASN A 140 2.80 -11.37 -18.59
C ASN A 140 1.36 -10.92 -18.36
N ASN A 141 1.15 -9.69 -17.88
CA ASN A 141 -0.19 -9.19 -17.52
C ASN A 141 -0.40 -7.75 -18.03
N LYS A 142 -1.63 -7.26 -17.89
CA LYS A 142 -2.05 -5.89 -18.23
C LYS A 142 -2.73 -5.25 -17.04
N ASN A 143 -2.78 -3.94 -17.03
CA ASN A 143 -3.31 -3.14 -15.93
C ASN A 143 -2.58 -3.46 -14.62
N VAL A 144 -1.24 -3.51 -14.67
CA VAL A 144 -0.37 -3.78 -13.53
C VAL A 144 0.03 -2.44 -12.89
N PHE A 145 -0.37 -2.25 -11.65
CA PHE A 145 -0.07 -1.08 -10.82
C PHE A 145 0.95 -1.47 -9.76
N VAL A 146 2.08 -0.77 -9.71
CA VAL A 146 3.19 -1.10 -8.80
C VAL A 146 3.37 0.00 -7.76
N ASP A 147 3.33 -0.37 -6.48
CA ASP A 147 3.85 0.42 -5.36
C ASP A 147 4.98 -0.38 -4.71
N THR A 148 6.21 0.09 -4.82
CA THR A 148 7.38 -0.60 -4.29
C THR A 148 8.29 0.32 -3.52
N LYS A 149 8.97 -0.22 -2.51
CA LYS A 149 10.04 0.46 -1.75
C LYS A 149 11.43 0.15 -2.31
N LYS A 150 11.52 -0.71 -3.35
CA LYS A 150 12.76 -1.00 -4.04
C LYS A 150 13.23 0.21 -4.85
N LYS A 151 14.53 0.26 -5.12
CA LYS A 151 15.05 1.17 -6.14
C LYS A 151 14.51 0.69 -7.50
N LEU A 152 13.90 1.60 -8.27
CA LEU A 152 13.37 1.28 -9.60
C LEU A 152 14.50 0.85 -10.54
N GLY A 153 14.18 0.10 -11.56
CA GLY A 153 15.09 -0.41 -12.57
C GLY A 153 14.32 -0.99 -13.75
N THR A 154 15.03 -1.56 -14.72
CA THR A 154 14.43 -2.17 -15.92
C THR A 154 13.43 -3.29 -15.62
N TRP A 155 13.48 -3.85 -14.41
CA TRP A 155 12.56 -4.89 -13.96
C TRP A 155 11.09 -4.42 -13.82
N VAL A 156 10.84 -3.10 -13.79
CA VAL A 156 9.49 -2.53 -13.67
C VAL A 156 9.03 -1.78 -14.93
N GLU A 157 9.83 -1.80 -16.00
CA GLU A 157 9.56 -1.04 -17.24
C GLU A 157 8.24 -1.42 -17.92
N ASN A 158 7.77 -2.66 -17.77
CA ASN A 158 6.52 -3.15 -18.36
C ASN A 158 5.30 -3.04 -17.42
N ALA A 159 5.45 -2.41 -16.26
CA ALA A 159 4.29 -1.98 -15.47
C ALA A 159 3.46 -0.93 -16.26
N ASP A 160 2.14 -0.96 -16.10
CA ASP A 160 1.28 0.08 -16.70
C ASP A 160 1.39 1.39 -15.91
N PHE A 161 1.41 1.29 -14.57
CA PHE A 161 1.57 2.45 -13.69
C PHE A 161 2.43 2.13 -12.47
N ILE A 162 3.25 3.09 -12.09
CA ILE A 162 4.15 3.01 -10.93
C ILE A 162 3.82 4.16 -9.99
N LYS A 163 3.39 3.85 -8.78
CA LYS A 163 3.12 4.86 -7.76
C LYS A 163 4.25 4.85 -6.74
N ILE A 164 4.86 6.01 -6.51
CA ILE A 164 5.88 6.23 -5.47
C ILE A 164 5.58 7.53 -4.71
N ASN A 165 6.21 7.69 -3.56
CA ASN A 165 6.14 8.95 -2.81
C ASN A 165 7.34 9.87 -3.14
N GLU A 166 7.29 11.11 -2.63
CA GLU A 166 8.33 12.11 -2.88
C GLU A 166 9.73 11.66 -2.41
N LEU A 167 9.83 10.92 -1.31
CA LEU A 167 11.11 10.40 -0.80
C LEU A 167 11.67 9.30 -1.71
N GLU A 168 10.81 8.42 -2.18
CA GLU A 168 11.16 7.37 -3.13
C GLU A 168 11.54 7.96 -4.48
N TYR A 169 10.83 8.99 -4.94
CA TYR A 169 11.18 9.74 -6.15
C TYR A 169 12.61 10.32 -6.07
N LYS A 170 12.94 10.99 -4.96
CA LYS A 170 14.28 11.55 -4.76
C LYS A 170 15.38 10.48 -4.76
N LYS A 171 15.11 9.29 -4.24
CA LYS A 171 16.06 8.16 -4.26
C LYS A 171 16.27 7.56 -5.65
N ASN A 172 15.31 7.72 -6.55
CA ASN A 172 15.34 7.19 -7.90
C ASN A 172 15.67 8.24 -8.97
N HIS A 173 15.96 9.47 -8.60
CA HIS A 173 16.07 10.62 -9.51
C HIS A 173 17.04 10.40 -10.69
N GLU A 174 18.21 9.77 -10.45
CA GLU A 174 19.18 9.51 -11.52
C GLU A 174 18.66 8.54 -12.58
N LEU A 175 17.87 7.56 -12.17
CA LEU A 175 17.33 6.52 -13.04
C LEU A 175 16.12 7.03 -13.85
N LEU A 176 15.30 7.86 -13.23
CA LEU A 176 14.07 8.38 -13.81
C LEU A 176 14.33 9.38 -14.95
N SER A 177 15.51 10.02 -14.98
CA SER A 177 15.91 10.92 -16.07
C SER A 177 16.32 10.20 -17.35
N ASP A 178 16.69 8.92 -17.27
CA ASP A 178 17.30 8.18 -18.38
C ASP A 178 16.37 7.13 -19.01
N GLU A 179 15.30 6.69 -18.33
CA GLU A 179 14.59 5.45 -18.72
C GLU A 179 13.11 5.63 -19.16
N GLY A 180 12.60 6.83 -19.37
CA GLY A 180 11.27 7.03 -19.97
C GLY A 180 10.08 6.51 -19.13
N PHE A 181 10.14 6.63 -17.80
CA PHE A 181 9.03 6.29 -16.90
C PHE A 181 7.98 7.40 -16.75
N GLU A 182 8.13 8.54 -17.44
CA GLU A 182 7.37 9.76 -17.18
C GLU A 182 5.86 9.57 -17.30
N ASP A 183 5.42 8.86 -18.33
CA ASP A 183 4.00 8.59 -18.61
C ASP A 183 3.36 7.52 -17.70
N LYS A 184 4.17 6.77 -16.96
CA LYS A 184 3.71 5.71 -16.04
C LYS A 184 3.83 6.08 -14.56
N LEU A 185 4.66 7.10 -14.26
CA LEU A 185 5.06 7.41 -12.90
C LEU A 185 4.11 8.40 -12.23
N ILE A 186 3.48 7.96 -11.15
CA ILE A 186 2.63 8.78 -10.29
C ILE A 186 3.38 9.04 -8.98
N VAL A 187 3.70 10.30 -8.71
CA VAL A 187 4.43 10.71 -7.50
C VAL A 187 3.49 11.37 -6.52
N THR A 188 3.24 10.74 -5.37
CA THR A 188 2.43 11.34 -4.30
C THR A 188 3.27 12.34 -3.49
N LEU A 189 2.70 13.54 -3.25
CA LEU A 189 3.36 14.69 -2.64
C LEU A 189 2.75 15.07 -1.28
N GLY A 190 2.07 14.12 -0.63
CA GLY A 190 1.36 14.33 0.64
C GLY A 190 0.27 15.40 0.51
N SER A 191 0.31 16.42 1.37
CA SER A 191 -0.69 17.51 1.37
C SER A 191 -0.72 18.38 0.11
N LYS A 192 0.25 18.20 -0.81
CA LYS A 192 0.29 18.89 -2.10
C LYS A 192 -0.43 18.11 -3.21
N GLY A 193 -0.90 16.90 -2.92
CA GLY A 193 -1.55 16.04 -3.91
C GLY A 193 -0.57 15.08 -4.58
N CYS A 194 -0.57 15.01 -5.90
CA CYS A 194 0.36 14.18 -6.66
C CYS A 194 0.75 14.82 -7.99
N ARG A 195 1.75 14.22 -8.65
CA ARG A 195 2.20 14.59 -9.99
C ARG A 195 2.19 13.35 -10.89
N TRP A 196 1.74 13.53 -12.13
CA TRP A 196 1.82 12.54 -13.20
C TRP A 196 2.09 13.27 -14.52
N ASN A 197 3.07 12.75 -15.29
CA ASN A 197 3.43 13.31 -16.60
C ASN A 197 3.61 14.85 -16.59
N ASP A 198 4.38 15.36 -15.62
CA ASP A 198 4.62 16.80 -15.37
C ASP A 198 3.38 17.64 -15.02
N VAL A 199 2.20 17.02 -14.93
CA VAL A 199 0.98 17.68 -14.47
C VAL A 199 0.81 17.47 -12.98
N GLU A 200 0.62 18.56 -12.24
CA GLU A 200 0.29 18.53 -10.83
C GLU A 200 -1.23 18.40 -10.63
N PHE A 201 -1.61 17.53 -9.72
CA PHE A 201 -2.99 17.31 -9.26
C PHE A 201 -3.06 17.73 -7.80
N PRO A 202 -3.38 19.00 -7.51
CA PRO A 202 -3.44 19.50 -6.14
C PRO A 202 -4.64 18.92 -5.40
N VAL A 203 -4.59 18.95 -4.06
CA VAL A 203 -5.70 18.59 -3.18
C VAL A 203 -6.02 19.71 -2.23
N ASP A 204 -7.28 19.79 -1.81
CA ASP A 204 -7.70 20.72 -0.78
C ASP A 204 -7.05 20.40 0.58
N SER A 205 -6.69 21.43 1.32
CA SER A 205 -6.18 21.26 2.67
C SER A 205 -7.31 20.86 3.62
N VAL A 206 -7.11 19.75 4.33
CA VAL A 206 -8.06 19.22 5.31
C VAL A 206 -7.39 18.97 6.65
N PRO A 207 -8.15 18.96 7.76
CA PRO A 207 -7.62 18.54 9.04
C PRO A 207 -7.13 17.07 8.98
N VAL A 208 -5.84 16.85 9.14
CA VAL A 208 -5.24 15.52 9.14
C VAL A 208 -5.23 14.96 10.56
N ARG A 209 -5.77 13.77 10.73
CA ARG A 209 -5.73 13.01 11.99
C ARG A 209 -4.68 11.91 11.97
N ASP A 210 -4.65 11.14 10.88
CA ASP A 210 -3.69 10.07 10.68
C ASP A 210 -3.38 9.90 9.19
N VAL A 211 -2.13 9.68 8.85
CA VAL A 211 -1.68 9.43 7.47
C VAL A 211 -1.37 7.95 7.21
N SER A 212 -1.55 7.10 8.20
CA SER A 212 -1.27 5.66 8.08
C SER A 212 -2.21 5.02 7.06
N GLY A 213 -1.64 4.33 6.07
CA GLY A 213 -2.43 3.68 5.01
C GLY A 213 -2.93 4.62 3.91
N ALA A 214 -2.65 5.94 3.97
CA ALA A 214 -3.07 6.89 2.93
C ALA A 214 -2.54 6.51 1.54
N GLY A 215 -1.32 5.98 1.45
CA GLY A 215 -0.74 5.47 0.20
C GLY A 215 -1.47 4.26 -0.36
N ASP A 216 -1.93 3.36 0.51
CA ASP A 216 -2.69 2.16 0.14
C ASP A 216 -4.09 2.55 -0.35
N THR A 217 -4.74 3.51 0.34
CA THR A 217 -6.03 4.07 -0.07
C THR A 217 -5.92 4.79 -1.42
N PHE A 218 -4.84 5.58 -1.63
CA PHE A 218 -4.58 6.22 -2.92
C PHE A 218 -4.48 5.18 -4.04
N LEU A 219 -3.72 4.12 -3.83
CA LEU A 219 -3.52 3.06 -4.82
C LEU A 219 -4.84 2.35 -5.17
N ALA A 220 -5.66 2.02 -4.17
CA ALA A 220 -6.97 1.40 -4.40
C ALA A 220 -7.93 2.33 -5.17
N GLY A 221 -7.99 3.62 -4.80
CA GLY A 221 -8.78 4.63 -5.50
C GLY A 221 -8.33 4.85 -6.95
N LEU A 222 -7.02 4.86 -7.19
CA LEU A 222 -6.40 4.98 -8.52
C LEU A 222 -6.87 3.84 -9.43
N VAL A 223 -6.73 2.60 -8.97
CA VAL A 223 -7.14 1.41 -9.73
C VAL A 223 -8.64 1.41 -9.97
N ARG A 224 -9.46 1.74 -8.98
CA ARG A 224 -10.92 1.84 -9.13
C ARG A 224 -11.31 2.82 -10.23
N GLY A 225 -10.81 4.06 -10.15
CA GLY A 225 -11.16 5.10 -11.11
C GLY A 225 -10.68 4.77 -12.53
N TYR A 226 -9.48 4.22 -12.67
CA TYR A 226 -8.96 3.74 -13.93
C TYR A 226 -9.82 2.61 -14.54
N LEU A 227 -10.15 1.59 -13.76
CA LEU A 227 -10.96 0.46 -14.24
C LEU A 227 -12.39 0.85 -14.62
N GLN A 228 -12.91 1.94 -14.08
CA GLN A 228 -14.23 2.46 -14.43
C GLN A 228 -14.25 3.26 -15.73
N THR A 229 -13.17 4.01 -16.00
CA THR A 229 -13.18 5.05 -17.05
C THR A 229 -12.16 4.81 -18.16
N GLY A 230 -11.14 3.99 -17.93
CA GLY A 230 -9.97 3.84 -18.80
C GLY A 230 -9.01 5.05 -18.77
N SER A 231 -9.25 6.06 -17.89
CA SER A 231 -8.43 7.26 -17.78
C SER A 231 -7.66 7.28 -16.45
N ILE A 232 -6.35 7.51 -16.53
CA ILE A 232 -5.51 7.60 -15.34
C ILE A 232 -5.78 8.89 -14.56
N GLU A 233 -6.12 9.99 -15.25
CA GLU A 233 -6.50 11.26 -14.62
C GLU A 233 -7.73 11.07 -13.72
N ARG A 234 -8.75 10.35 -14.21
CA ARG A 234 -9.92 10.01 -13.40
C ARG A 234 -9.58 9.07 -12.25
N GLY A 235 -8.61 8.17 -12.48
CA GLY A 235 -8.04 7.35 -11.42
C GLY A 235 -7.40 8.21 -10.32
N ILE A 236 -6.59 9.20 -10.70
CA ILE A 236 -5.94 10.14 -9.78
C ILE A 236 -6.98 10.97 -9.01
N GLU A 237 -7.97 11.53 -9.69
CA GLU A 237 -9.05 12.32 -9.05
C GLU A 237 -9.77 11.50 -7.95
N LEU A 238 -10.12 10.25 -8.26
CA LEU A 238 -10.76 9.37 -7.29
C LEU A 238 -9.81 8.98 -6.15
N ALA A 239 -8.55 8.68 -6.46
CA ALA A 239 -7.52 8.37 -5.47
C ALA A 239 -7.35 9.51 -4.45
N GLN A 240 -7.29 10.75 -4.94
CA GLN A 240 -7.18 11.93 -4.09
C GLN A 240 -8.42 12.13 -3.22
N LYS A 241 -9.62 11.95 -3.76
CA LYS A 241 -10.87 12.04 -3.01
C LYS A 241 -10.89 11.01 -1.86
N CYS A 242 -10.56 9.75 -2.16
CA CYS A 242 -10.43 8.69 -1.14
C CYS A 242 -9.40 9.03 -0.07
N THR A 243 -8.21 9.48 -0.50
CA THR A 243 -7.11 9.80 0.43
C THR A 243 -7.45 11.00 1.31
N THR A 244 -8.07 12.03 0.76
CA THR A 244 -8.53 13.21 1.52
C THR A 244 -9.54 12.83 2.61
N LEU A 245 -10.41 11.86 2.34
CA LEU A 245 -11.37 11.36 3.33
C LEU A 245 -10.68 10.49 4.40
N VAL A 246 -9.78 9.59 3.99
CA VAL A 246 -9.17 8.65 4.93
C VAL A 246 -8.24 9.32 5.93
N VAL A 247 -7.48 10.36 5.54
CA VAL A 247 -6.55 11.04 6.45
C VAL A 247 -7.26 11.83 7.56
N GLN A 248 -8.57 12.03 7.47
CA GLN A 248 -9.39 12.63 8.51
C GLN A 248 -9.94 11.61 9.52
N LYS A 249 -9.70 10.32 9.30
CA LYS A 249 -10.08 9.24 10.21
C LYS A 249 -8.92 8.91 11.16
N HIS A 250 -9.19 8.20 12.23
CA HIS A 250 -8.17 7.72 13.17
C HIS A 250 -7.66 6.33 12.76
N GLY A 251 -6.36 6.12 12.88
CA GLY A 251 -5.71 4.84 12.59
C GLY A 251 -5.75 4.45 11.12
N VAL A 252 -5.49 3.17 10.86
CA VAL A 252 -5.60 2.61 9.52
C VAL A 252 -7.08 2.39 9.19
N ALA A 253 -7.65 3.27 8.38
CA ALA A 253 -9.06 3.26 8.01
C ALA A 253 -9.23 3.06 6.50
N THR A 254 -10.44 2.73 6.08
CA THR A 254 -10.85 2.64 4.67
C THR A 254 -11.95 3.66 4.36
N VAL A 255 -12.24 3.85 3.08
CA VAL A 255 -13.30 4.73 2.58
C VAL A 255 -14.27 3.89 1.76
N SER A 256 -15.56 3.98 2.05
CA SER A 256 -16.62 3.30 1.30
C SER A 256 -17.10 4.14 0.10
N ILE A 257 -17.75 3.48 -0.85
CA ILE A 257 -18.35 4.16 -2.01
C ILE A 257 -19.35 5.22 -1.57
N GLY A 258 -20.18 4.96 -0.57
CA GLY A 258 -21.19 5.91 -0.08
C GLY A 258 -20.60 7.16 0.58
N GLU A 259 -19.31 7.16 0.94
CA GLU A 259 -18.61 8.37 1.43
C GLU A 259 -18.02 9.20 0.29
N ILE A 260 -17.92 8.61 -0.91
CA ILE A 260 -17.31 9.25 -2.08
C ILE A 260 -18.38 9.90 -2.96
N GLU A 261 -19.56 9.32 -3.04
CA GLU A 261 -20.71 9.86 -3.78
C GLU A 261 -21.27 11.11 -3.06
#